data_f0534596eec83f6de44d49f9a6995c24
#
_entry.id   f0534596eec83f6de44d49f9a6995c24
#
_cell.length_a   1.000
_cell.length_b   1.000
_cell.length_c   1.000
_cell.angle_alpha   90.00
_cell.angle_beta   90.00
_cell.angle_gamma   90.00
#
_symmetry.space_group_name_H-M   'P 1'
#
loop_
_entity.id
_entity.type
_entity.pdbx_description
1 polymer ?
#
loop_
_entity_poly.entity_id
_entity_poly.type
_entity_poly.pdbx_seq_one_letter_code
_entity_poly.pdbx_strand_id
1 'polypeptide(L)'
;PCGTLFPYTTLFRSISKPITHPDDLAGMKIRVMRSITAMEMVRALGGSATPISWGELYTALQSGVVDGAENNPPSFYTSRHYEVCKFYSLDEHTTIPDVLVISQSIWEDLSAQEKEWVQQAADESAELERKLWAESEKRSIEEVQKAGVKVNYPDKEPFIEKVQPLLESYRENPVIYSYIERIQAVD
;
A
#
# COMPACT_ATOMS: atom_id res chain seq x y z
N PRO A 1 7.45 4.80 -23.21
CA PRO A 1 8.27 4.86 -22.01
C PRO A 1 7.40 5.10 -20.80
N CYS A 2 7.59 4.30 -19.81
CA CYS A 2 6.86 4.37 -18.55
C CYS A 2 7.88 4.68 -17.47
N GLY A 3 7.76 5.84 -16.82
CA GLY A 3 8.55 6.15 -15.63
C GLY A 3 7.88 5.50 -14.45
N THR A 4 8.58 4.67 -13.69
CA THR A 4 8.07 4.13 -12.44
C THR A 4 8.28 5.20 -11.38
N LEU A 5 7.21 5.75 -10.84
CA LEU A 5 7.20 6.53 -9.63
C LEU A 5 7.40 5.59 -8.44
N PHE A 6 7.63 6.15 -7.28
CA PHE A 6 8.06 5.39 -6.11
C PHE A 6 6.99 4.36 -5.66
N PRO A 7 7.36 3.12 -5.35
CA PRO A 7 6.45 2.20 -4.69
C PRO A 7 6.19 2.68 -3.26
N TYR A 8 4.94 2.89 -2.90
CA TYR A 8 4.57 3.12 -1.52
C TYR A 8 4.15 1.82 -0.85
N THR A 9 4.55 1.66 0.39
CA THR A 9 4.30 0.46 1.18
C THR A 9 3.02 0.62 1.99
N THR A 10 2.15 -0.37 1.96
CA THR A 10 0.94 -0.39 2.79
C THR A 10 1.21 -1.07 4.12
N LEU A 11 0.58 -0.54 5.16
CA LEU A 11 0.85 -0.81 6.56
C LEU A 11 -0.48 -0.89 7.32
N PHE A 12 -0.60 -1.78 8.29
CA PHE A 12 -1.83 -1.89 9.07
C PHE A 12 -1.98 -0.77 10.10
N ARG A 13 -3.16 -0.17 10.15
CA ARG A 13 -3.62 0.71 11.23
C ARG A 13 -4.84 0.12 11.91
N SER A 14 -4.87 0.15 13.23
CA SER A 14 -5.93 -0.45 14.03
C SER A 14 -6.36 0.42 15.21
N ILE A 15 -7.60 0.22 15.66
CA ILE A 15 -8.23 0.98 16.72
C ILE A 15 -7.73 0.51 18.10
N SER A 16 -7.72 -0.80 18.34
CA SER A 16 -7.69 -1.38 19.69
C SER A 16 -6.38 -2.06 20.09
N LYS A 17 -5.60 -2.61 19.14
CA LYS A 17 -4.36 -3.34 19.45
C LYS A 17 -3.36 -3.23 18.31
N PRO A 18 -2.04 -3.34 18.58
CA PRO A 18 -1.03 -3.45 17.54
C PRO A 18 -1.17 -4.78 16.80
N ILE A 19 -0.71 -4.81 15.56
CA ILE A 19 -0.56 -6.04 14.78
C ILE A 19 0.94 -6.35 14.76
N THR A 20 1.32 -7.41 15.48
CA THR A 20 2.71 -7.85 15.62
C THR A 20 2.97 -9.19 14.96
N HIS A 21 1.91 -9.93 14.68
CA HIS A 21 1.90 -11.22 14.02
C HIS A 21 0.63 -11.35 13.17
N PRO A 22 0.61 -12.12 12.07
CA PRO A 22 -0.61 -12.33 11.27
C PRO A 22 -1.81 -12.80 12.08
N ASP A 23 -1.59 -13.63 13.10
CA ASP A 23 -2.66 -14.15 13.95
C ASP A 23 -3.38 -13.05 14.77
N ASP A 24 -2.77 -11.88 14.93
CA ASP A 24 -3.43 -10.72 15.53
C ASP A 24 -4.60 -10.21 14.69
N LEU A 25 -4.62 -10.52 13.40
CA LEU A 25 -5.72 -10.17 12.49
C LEU A 25 -6.95 -11.08 12.66
N ALA A 26 -6.82 -12.21 13.37
CA ALA A 26 -7.92 -13.13 13.58
C ALA A 26 -9.12 -12.42 14.26
N GLY A 27 -10.27 -12.50 13.61
CA GLY A 27 -11.51 -11.85 14.07
C GLY A 27 -11.60 -10.34 13.80
N MET A 28 -10.55 -9.70 13.31
CA MET A 28 -10.57 -8.28 12.96
C MET A 28 -11.17 -8.03 11.58
N LYS A 29 -12.05 -7.06 11.49
CA LYS A 29 -12.58 -6.53 10.22
C LYS A 29 -11.62 -5.46 9.71
N ILE A 30 -10.89 -5.80 8.68
CA ILE A 30 -9.92 -4.90 8.04
C ILE A 30 -10.53 -4.31 6.78
N ARG A 31 -10.64 -2.99 6.75
CA ARG A 31 -11.05 -2.30 5.52
C ARG A 31 -9.99 -2.45 4.45
N VAL A 32 -10.44 -2.79 3.27
CA VAL A 32 -9.64 -2.80 2.03
C VAL A 32 -10.36 -2.00 0.95
N MET A 33 -9.63 -1.64 -0.12
CA MET A 33 -10.27 -1.15 -1.34
C MET A 33 -11.05 -2.29 -2.02
N ARG A 34 -11.91 -1.95 -2.99
CA ARG A 34 -12.66 -2.95 -3.79
C ARG A 34 -11.74 -3.63 -4.80
N SER A 35 -10.80 -4.41 -4.31
CA SER A 35 -9.82 -5.20 -5.07
C SER A 35 -9.89 -6.64 -4.60
N ILE A 36 -9.98 -7.57 -5.55
CA ILE A 36 -9.97 -9.01 -5.25
C ILE A 36 -8.67 -9.37 -4.54
N THR A 37 -7.53 -8.93 -5.08
CA THR A 37 -6.20 -9.20 -4.51
C THR A 37 -6.05 -8.67 -3.09
N ALA A 38 -6.52 -7.43 -2.82
CA ALA A 38 -6.46 -6.87 -1.47
C ALA A 38 -7.34 -7.65 -0.48
N MET A 39 -8.53 -8.10 -0.92
CA MET A 39 -9.40 -8.93 -0.09
C MET A 39 -8.79 -10.31 0.19
N GLU A 40 -8.20 -10.95 -0.81
CA GLU A 40 -7.54 -12.26 -0.68
C GLU A 40 -6.33 -12.18 0.23
N MET A 41 -5.52 -11.14 0.11
CA MET A 41 -4.35 -10.91 0.96
C MET A 41 -4.75 -10.78 2.44
N VAL A 42 -5.73 -9.93 2.78
CA VAL A 42 -6.19 -9.80 4.17
C VAL A 42 -6.77 -11.11 4.70
N ARG A 43 -7.48 -11.89 3.87
CA ARG A 43 -8.00 -13.21 4.24
C ARG A 43 -6.87 -14.22 4.46
N ALA A 44 -5.87 -14.22 3.59
CA ALA A 44 -4.70 -15.09 3.74
C ALA A 44 -3.95 -14.80 5.04
N LEU A 45 -3.86 -13.54 5.44
CA LEU A 45 -3.29 -13.11 6.71
C LEU A 45 -4.18 -13.43 7.94
N GLY A 46 -5.43 -13.90 7.74
CA GLY A 46 -6.35 -14.31 8.80
C GLY A 46 -7.40 -13.28 9.21
N GLY A 47 -7.42 -12.11 8.57
CA GLY A 47 -8.38 -11.05 8.83
C GLY A 47 -9.69 -11.20 8.01
N SER A 48 -10.72 -10.43 8.39
CA SER A 48 -11.97 -10.30 7.65
C SER A 48 -11.91 -9.07 6.76
N ALA A 49 -11.69 -9.28 5.45
CA ALA A 49 -11.61 -8.20 4.48
C ALA A 49 -12.98 -7.54 4.26
N THR A 50 -13.07 -6.24 4.50
CA THR A 50 -14.31 -5.45 4.41
C THR A 50 -14.12 -4.33 3.38
N PRO A 51 -14.62 -4.46 2.14
CA PRO A 51 -14.46 -3.44 1.12
C PRO A 51 -15.35 -2.23 1.39
N ILE A 52 -14.73 -1.10 1.70
CA ILE A 52 -15.40 0.19 1.96
C ILE A 52 -14.71 1.27 1.14
N SER A 53 -15.48 2.24 0.62
CA SER A 53 -14.92 3.39 -0.11
C SER A 53 -14.01 4.26 0.78
N TRP A 54 -13.08 4.97 0.16
CA TRP A 54 -12.16 5.82 0.92
C TRP A 54 -12.87 6.90 1.73
N GLY A 55 -13.89 7.54 1.13
CA GLY A 55 -14.63 8.62 1.79
C GLY A 55 -15.44 8.18 3.02
N GLU A 56 -15.77 6.89 3.13
CA GLU A 56 -16.54 6.33 4.25
C GLU A 56 -15.63 5.78 5.36
N LEU A 57 -14.32 5.65 5.10
CA LEU A 57 -13.41 4.93 5.99
C LEU A 57 -13.27 5.57 7.37
N TYR A 58 -13.12 6.90 7.45
CA TYR A 58 -13.00 7.59 8.74
C TYR A 58 -14.20 7.29 9.66
N THR A 59 -15.42 7.42 9.13
CA THR A 59 -16.64 7.14 9.87
C THR A 59 -16.78 5.67 10.24
N ALA A 60 -16.38 4.76 9.35
CA ALA A 60 -16.42 3.33 9.61
C ALA A 60 -15.43 2.91 10.72
N LEU A 61 -14.24 3.51 10.77
CA LEU A 61 -13.28 3.34 11.86
C LEU A 61 -13.83 3.95 13.18
N GLN A 62 -14.33 5.17 13.13
CA GLN A 62 -14.85 5.87 14.30
C GLN A 62 -16.05 5.15 14.95
N SER A 63 -16.92 4.56 14.15
CA SER A 63 -18.10 3.83 14.61
C SER A 63 -17.84 2.35 14.92
N GLY A 64 -16.60 1.85 14.69
CA GLY A 64 -16.27 0.44 14.91
C GLY A 64 -16.92 -0.54 13.91
N VAL A 65 -17.35 -0.06 12.74
CA VAL A 65 -17.81 -0.93 11.64
C VAL A 65 -16.67 -1.80 11.14
N VAL A 66 -15.44 -1.25 11.15
CA VAL A 66 -14.19 -1.96 10.94
C VAL A 66 -13.22 -1.70 12.09
N ASP A 67 -12.36 -2.67 12.37
CA ASP A 67 -11.38 -2.62 13.46
C ASP A 67 -10.06 -2.00 13.03
N GLY A 68 -9.84 -1.93 11.72
CA GLY A 68 -8.62 -1.39 11.14
C GLY A 68 -8.70 -1.23 9.63
N ALA A 69 -7.61 -0.79 9.06
CA ALA A 69 -7.42 -0.63 7.62
C ALA A 69 -5.94 -0.71 7.27
N GLU A 70 -5.63 -0.75 5.98
CA GLU A 70 -4.25 -0.67 5.46
C GLU A 70 -4.09 0.59 4.60
N ASN A 71 -2.94 1.20 4.64
CA ASN A 71 -2.47 2.24 3.71
C ASN A 71 -1.08 2.75 4.15
N ASN A 72 -0.50 3.68 3.35
CA ASN A 72 0.78 4.32 3.58
C ASN A 72 0.74 5.43 4.67
N PRO A 73 1.89 5.84 5.22
CA PRO A 73 1.96 6.86 6.26
C PRO A 73 1.40 8.23 5.88
N PRO A 74 1.67 8.80 4.68
CA PRO A 74 1.07 10.07 4.27
C PRO A 74 -0.46 10.03 4.25
N SER A 75 -1.06 8.96 3.74
CA SER A 75 -2.52 8.79 3.74
C SER A 75 -3.09 8.66 5.16
N PHE A 76 -2.40 7.97 6.06
CA PHE A 76 -2.81 7.86 7.46
C PHE A 76 -2.84 9.21 8.17
N TYR A 77 -1.82 10.04 7.95
CA TYR A 77 -1.71 11.37 8.52
C TYR A 77 -2.69 12.36 7.88
N THR A 78 -2.64 12.54 6.56
CA THR A 78 -3.43 13.58 5.87
C THR A 78 -4.94 13.36 5.93
N SER A 79 -5.39 12.09 5.99
CA SER A 79 -6.81 11.75 6.18
C SER A 79 -7.23 11.71 7.65
N ARG A 80 -6.33 12.07 8.58
CA ARG A 80 -6.58 12.16 10.02
C ARG A 80 -7.07 10.84 10.66
N HIS A 81 -6.80 9.70 10.03
CA HIS A 81 -7.21 8.41 10.58
C HIS A 81 -6.51 8.10 11.92
N TYR A 82 -5.38 8.74 12.23
CA TYR A 82 -4.68 8.66 13.50
C TYR A 82 -5.52 9.17 14.71
N GLU A 83 -6.58 9.93 14.45
CA GLU A 83 -7.49 10.36 15.52
C GLU A 83 -8.31 9.19 16.07
N VAL A 84 -8.63 8.22 15.22
CA VAL A 84 -9.46 7.05 15.55
C VAL A 84 -8.65 5.75 15.65
N CYS A 85 -7.53 5.60 14.92
CA CYS A 85 -6.62 4.46 15.02
C CYS A 85 -5.43 4.83 15.91
N LYS A 86 -5.21 4.06 16.97
CA LYS A 86 -4.14 4.34 17.95
C LYS A 86 -2.90 3.47 17.80
N PHE A 87 -2.93 2.52 16.87
CA PHE A 87 -1.82 1.64 16.56
C PHE A 87 -1.53 1.68 15.06
N TYR A 88 -0.25 1.69 14.71
CA TYR A 88 0.23 1.65 13.35
C TYR A 88 1.39 0.67 13.25
N SER A 89 1.17 -0.41 12.53
CA SER A 89 2.11 -1.54 12.44
C SER A 89 2.75 -1.54 11.06
N LEU A 90 4.06 -1.37 11.03
CA LEU A 90 4.87 -1.24 9.82
C LEU A 90 5.34 -2.63 9.36
N ASP A 91 4.40 -3.45 8.95
CA ASP A 91 4.60 -4.81 8.47
C ASP A 91 4.97 -4.89 6.98
N GLU A 92 4.74 -3.81 6.24
CA GLU A 92 5.11 -3.67 4.82
C GLU A 92 4.59 -4.81 3.93
N HIS A 93 3.35 -5.25 4.16
CA HIS A 93 2.74 -6.41 3.50
C HIS A 93 2.44 -6.23 2.02
N THR A 94 2.44 -4.99 1.50
CA THR A 94 2.20 -4.70 0.09
C THR A 94 2.99 -3.49 -0.35
N THR A 95 3.61 -3.58 -1.52
CA THR A 95 4.27 -2.47 -2.20
C THR A 95 3.53 -2.17 -3.50
N ILE A 96 3.04 -0.95 -3.65
CA ILE A 96 2.27 -0.54 -4.83
C ILE A 96 3.07 0.49 -5.60
N PRO A 97 3.53 0.17 -6.85
CA PRO A 97 4.21 1.14 -7.69
C PRO A 97 3.21 2.07 -8.35
N ASP A 98 3.44 3.37 -8.29
CA ASP A 98 2.78 4.33 -9.16
C ASP A 98 3.48 4.38 -10.51
N VAL A 99 2.70 4.54 -11.58
CA VAL A 99 3.23 4.63 -12.95
C VAL A 99 2.66 5.86 -13.65
N LEU A 100 3.56 6.66 -14.21
CA LEU A 100 3.18 7.76 -15.08
C LEU A 100 2.98 7.24 -16.50
N VAL A 101 1.78 7.43 -17.05
CA VAL A 101 1.40 6.94 -18.37
C VAL A 101 0.90 8.05 -19.27
N ILE A 102 1.13 7.91 -20.56
CA ILE A 102 0.58 8.78 -21.61
C ILE A 102 -0.21 7.92 -22.60
N SER A 103 -1.29 8.48 -23.17
CA SER A 103 -2.04 7.80 -24.25
C SER A 103 -1.15 7.51 -25.45
N GLN A 104 -1.22 6.28 -25.97
CA GLN A 104 -0.43 5.87 -27.13
C GLN A 104 -0.72 6.78 -28.34
N SER A 105 -1.97 7.13 -28.59
CA SER A 105 -2.34 8.01 -29.72
C SER A 105 -1.69 9.39 -29.58
N ILE A 106 -1.72 9.98 -28.38
CA ILE A 106 -1.05 11.27 -28.14
C ILE A 106 0.46 11.13 -28.31
N TRP A 107 1.05 10.05 -27.80
CA TRP A 107 2.48 9.81 -27.94
C TRP A 107 2.92 9.67 -29.39
N GLU A 108 2.13 8.99 -30.23
CA GLU A 108 2.43 8.80 -31.66
C GLU A 108 2.37 10.12 -32.43
N ASP A 109 1.49 11.03 -32.05
CA ASP A 109 1.34 12.37 -32.70
C ASP A 109 2.47 13.35 -32.34
N LEU A 110 3.23 13.09 -31.27
CA LEU A 110 4.35 13.94 -30.87
C LEU A 110 5.53 13.80 -31.84
N SER A 111 6.18 14.92 -32.14
CA SER A 111 7.47 14.94 -32.83
C SER A 111 8.56 14.28 -31.97
N ALA A 112 9.68 13.93 -32.56
CA ALA A 112 10.82 13.34 -31.86
C ALA A 112 11.30 14.24 -30.70
N GLN A 113 11.36 15.54 -30.92
CA GLN A 113 11.78 16.51 -29.92
C GLN A 113 10.80 16.62 -28.74
N GLU A 114 9.48 16.62 -29.03
CA GLU A 114 8.46 16.64 -27.98
C GLU A 114 8.47 15.34 -27.16
N LYS A 115 8.69 14.18 -27.78
CA LYS A 115 8.86 12.90 -27.08
C LYS A 115 10.05 12.95 -26.12
N GLU A 116 11.17 13.52 -26.54
CA GLU A 116 12.34 13.70 -25.69
C GLU A 116 12.05 14.59 -24.48
N TRP A 117 11.39 15.74 -24.68
CA TRP A 117 11.01 16.64 -23.60
C TRP A 117 10.04 15.99 -22.61
N VAL A 118 9.02 15.30 -23.10
CA VAL A 118 8.05 14.60 -22.23
C VAL A 118 8.73 13.50 -21.43
N GLN A 119 9.63 12.73 -22.07
CA GLN A 119 10.38 11.68 -21.35
C GLN A 119 11.29 12.28 -20.27
N GLN A 120 12.05 13.33 -20.62
CA GLN A 120 12.92 14.00 -19.64
C GLN A 120 12.12 14.56 -18.47
N ALA A 121 10.99 15.23 -18.72
CA ALA A 121 10.13 15.76 -17.67
C ALA A 121 9.55 14.65 -16.79
N ALA A 122 9.20 13.50 -17.36
CA ALA A 122 8.73 12.35 -16.60
C ALA A 122 9.81 11.77 -15.69
N ASP A 123 11.05 11.64 -16.19
CA ASP A 123 12.17 11.12 -15.42
C ASP A 123 12.55 12.06 -14.27
N GLU A 124 12.63 13.37 -14.53
CA GLU A 124 12.89 14.39 -13.50
C GLU A 124 11.77 14.43 -12.45
N SER A 125 10.51 14.29 -12.89
CA SER A 125 9.34 14.21 -11.98
C SER A 125 9.41 12.99 -11.07
N ALA A 126 9.83 11.83 -11.61
CA ALA A 126 9.96 10.60 -10.83
C ALA A 126 11.06 10.71 -9.76
N GLU A 127 12.19 11.35 -10.09
CA GLU A 127 13.27 11.57 -9.11
C GLU A 127 12.83 12.53 -7.99
N LEU A 128 12.16 13.63 -8.36
CA LEU A 128 11.65 14.59 -7.39
C LEU A 128 10.60 13.95 -6.48
N GLU A 129 9.68 13.21 -7.05
CA GLU A 129 8.60 12.53 -6.33
C GLU A 129 9.16 11.56 -5.28
N ARG A 130 10.12 10.71 -5.63
CA ARG A 130 10.78 9.79 -4.69
C ARG A 130 11.32 10.51 -3.47
N LYS A 131 11.98 11.65 -3.68
CA LYS A 131 12.54 12.45 -2.58
C LYS A 131 11.44 13.02 -1.70
N LEU A 132 10.43 13.66 -2.31
CA LEU A 132 9.32 14.28 -1.58
C LEU A 132 8.48 13.22 -0.85
N TRP A 133 8.31 12.04 -1.45
CA TRP A 133 7.59 10.94 -0.82
C TRP A 133 8.30 10.44 0.43
N ALA A 134 9.60 10.15 0.36
CA ALA A 134 10.39 9.71 1.50
C ALA A 134 10.36 10.74 2.66
N GLU A 135 10.47 12.05 2.34
CA GLU A 135 10.32 13.13 3.32
C GLU A 135 8.91 13.14 3.95
N SER A 136 7.88 12.93 3.12
CA SER A 136 6.48 12.90 3.56
C SER A 136 6.16 11.69 4.45
N GLU A 137 6.67 10.50 4.12
CA GLU A 137 6.52 9.30 4.95
C GLU A 137 7.13 9.51 6.34
N LYS A 138 8.39 9.95 6.39
CA LYS A 138 9.08 10.22 7.64
C LYS A 138 8.32 11.23 8.50
N ARG A 139 7.94 12.37 7.90
CA ARG A 139 7.17 13.42 8.59
C ARG A 139 5.83 12.87 9.10
N SER A 140 5.12 12.09 8.30
CA SER A 140 3.81 11.55 8.67
C SER A 140 3.91 10.62 9.88
N ILE A 141 4.93 9.75 9.92
CA ILE A 141 5.18 8.87 11.07
C ILE A 141 5.48 9.70 12.33
N GLU A 142 6.34 10.72 12.23
CA GLU A 142 6.66 11.61 13.35
C GLU A 142 5.41 12.33 13.89
N GLU A 143 4.57 12.86 13.01
CA GLU A 143 3.37 13.61 13.40
C GLU A 143 2.31 12.71 14.05
N VAL A 144 2.08 11.50 13.53
CA VAL A 144 1.12 10.58 14.17
C VAL A 144 1.63 10.07 15.51
N GLN A 145 2.94 9.88 15.69
CA GLN A 145 3.54 9.55 16.98
C GLN A 145 3.37 10.68 18.00
N LYS A 146 3.58 11.94 17.60
CA LYS A 146 3.30 13.13 18.45
C LYS A 146 1.84 13.22 18.86
N ALA A 147 0.93 12.74 17.99
CA ALA A 147 -0.51 12.65 18.28
C ALA A 147 -0.90 11.44 19.16
N GLY A 148 0.09 10.66 19.63
CA GLY A 148 -0.10 9.54 20.57
C GLY A 148 -0.36 8.19 19.90
N VAL A 149 -0.14 8.05 18.60
CA VAL A 149 -0.18 6.75 17.92
C VAL A 149 1.04 5.90 18.34
N LYS A 150 0.81 4.66 18.68
CA LYS A 150 1.86 3.68 18.95
C LYS A 150 2.27 3.00 17.66
N VAL A 151 3.48 3.29 17.21
CA VAL A 151 4.08 2.70 16.01
C VAL A 151 4.91 1.49 16.44
N ASN A 152 4.74 0.36 15.75
CA ASN A 152 5.52 -0.86 15.96
C ASN A 152 6.03 -1.40 14.62
N TYR A 153 7.11 -2.16 14.71
CA TYR A 153 7.83 -2.77 13.58
C TYR A 153 7.83 -4.28 13.77
N PRO A 154 6.81 -5.00 13.28
CA PRO A 154 6.73 -6.44 13.42
C PRO A 154 7.81 -7.15 12.59
N ASP A 155 8.13 -8.38 12.97
CA ASP A 155 8.86 -9.28 12.10
C ASP A 155 8.01 -9.60 10.86
N LYS A 156 8.57 -9.45 9.68
CA LYS A 156 7.86 -9.61 8.41
C LYS A 156 7.75 -11.08 7.98
N GLU A 157 8.68 -11.93 8.43
CA GLU A 157 8.75 -13.33 7.99
C GLU A 157 7.44 -14.10 8.20
N PRO A 158 6.76 -14.01 9.36
CA PRO A 158 5.46 -14.68 9.54
C PRO A 158 4.37 -14.19 8.58
N PHE A 159 4.41 -12.91 8.16
CA PHE A 159 3.46 -12.37 7.18
C PHE A 159 3.76 -12.91 5.78
N ILE A 160 5.04 -12.98 5.40
CA ILE A 160 5.49 -13.54 4.13
C ILE A 160 5.09 -15.01 4.03
N GLU A 161 5.38 -15.82 5.05
CA GLU A 161 4.99 -17.22 5.10
C GLU A 161 3.48 -17.43 4.96
N LYS A 162 2.69 -16.58 5.61
CA LYS A 162 1.23 -16.69 5.63
C LYS A 162 0.59 -16.44 4.27
N VAL A 163 1.19 -15.61 3.42
CA VAL A 163 0.66 -15.29 2.08
C VAL A 163 1.21 -16.21 0.98
N GLN A 164 2.20 -17.04 1.24
CA GLN A 164 2.77 -17.96 0.25
C GLN A 164 1.72 -18.82 -0.47
N PRO A 165 0.73 -19.44 0.21
CA PRO A 165 -0.31 -20.21 -0.46
C PRO A 165 -1.13 -19.38 -1.46
N LEU A 166 -1.35 -18.10 -1.18
CA LEU A 166 -2.02 -17.19 -2.10
C LEU A 166 -1.16 -16.94 -3.34
N LEU A 167 0.13 -16.66 -3.18
CA LEU A 167 1.06 -16.47 -4.31
C LEU A 167 1.15 -17.73 -5.17
N GLU A 168 1.22 -18.92 -4.55
CA GLU A 168 1.24 -20.20 -5.25
C GLU A 168 -0.05 -20.47 -6.05
N SER A 169 -1.21 -19.99 -5.59
CA SER A 169 -2.48 -20.16 -6.33
C SER A 169 -2.46 -19.47 -7.70
N TYR A 170 -1.65 -18.43 -7.87
CA TYR A 170 -1.49 -17.76 -9.17
C TYR A 170 -0.72 -18.59 -10.21
N ARG A 171 -0.17 -19.78 -9.87
CA ARG A 171 0.39 -20.75 -10.85
C ARG A 171 -0.62 -21.17 -11.91
N GLU A 172 -1.91 -21.12 -11.61
CA GLU A 172 -2.97 -21.38 -12.59
C GLU A 172 -3.01 -20.33 -13.72
N ASN A 173 -2.40 -19.15 -13.52
CA ASN A 173 -2.21 -18.13 -14.54
C ASN A 173 -0.71 -17.90 -14.80
N PRO A 174 -0.12 -18.57 -15.82
CA PRO A 174 1.31 -18.50 -16.09
C PRO A 174 1.85 -17.09 -16.34
N VAL A 175 1.00 -16.21 -16.89
CA VAL A 175 1.39 -14.81 -17.16
C VAL A 175 1.59 -14.06 -15.84
N ILE A 176 0.61 -14.12 -14.95
CA ILE A 176 0.70 -13.47 -13.64
C ILE A 176 1.85 -14.09 -12.82
N TYR A 177 1.95 -15.41 -12.81
CA TYR A 177 2.96 -16.11 -12.05
C TYR A 177 4.38 -15.75 -12.50
N SER A 178 4.61 -15.58 -13.80
CA SER A 178 5.90 -15.12 -14.33
C SER A 178 6.30 -13.72 -13.83
N TYR A 179 5.33 -12.83 -13.60
CA TYR A 179 5.61 -11.53 -12.98
C TYR A 179 5.94 -11.69 -11.50
N ILE A 180 5.26 -12.54 -10.76
CA ILE A 180 5.56 -12.82 -9.34
C ILE A 180 7.00 -13.31 -9.20
N GLU A 181 7.40 -14.33 -10.00
CA GLU A 181 8.78 -14.85 -9.99
C GLU A 181 9.83 -13.76 -10.30
N ARG A 182 9.53 -12.90 -11.28
CA ARG A 182 10.43 -11.80 -11.64
C ARG A 182 10.53 -10.75 -10.55
N ILE A 183 9.43 -10.43 -9.86
CA ILE A 183 9.42 -9.48 -8.74
C ILE A 183 10.20 -10.05 -7.56
N GLN A 184 10.00 -11.34 -7.23
CA GLN A 184 10.72 -12.00 -6.14
C GLN A 184 12.22 -12.18 -6.42
N ALA A 185 12.65 -12.12 -7.67
CA ALA A 185 14.05 -12.18 -8.07
C ALA A 185 14.77 -10.80 -8.11
N VAL A 186 14.08 -9.73 -7.76
CA VAL A 186 14.67 -8.38 -7.63
C VAL A 186 15.18 -8.23 -6.20
N ASP A 187 16.52 -8.09 -6.07
CA ASP A 187 17.21 -7.81 -4.80
C ASP A 187 17.05 -6.34 -4.36
#